data_0b22020b55b73af844e7a4ae27a93014
#
_entry.id   0b22020b55b73af844e7a4ae27a93014
#
_cell.length_a   1.000
_cell.length_b   1.000
_cell.length_c   1.000
_cell.angle_alpha   90.00
_cell.angle_beta   90.00
_cell.angle_gamma   90.00
#
_symmetry.space_group_name_H-M   'P 1'
#
loop_
_entity.id
_entity.type
_entity.pdbx_description
1 polymer ?
#
loop_
_entity_poly.entity_id
_entity_poly.type
_entity_poly.pdbx_seq_one_letter_code
_entity_poly.pdbx_strand_id
1 'polypeptide(L)' 'HSWWYYPAMTRDEALLIKQWDSIGELARSGGARADSSVGSDQAPCTFSFHTSFKDLTIPPESPDRQSIEVRCIVLYN' A
#
# COMPACT_ATOMS: atom_id res chain seq x y z
N HIS A 1 -5.18 7.13 -12.20
CA HIS A 1 -4.82 6.01 -11.31
C HIS A 1 -5.90 4.97 -11.32
N SER A 2 -5.52 3.71 -11.21
CA SER A 2 -6.44 2.59 -11.02
C SER A 2 -6.35 2.12 -9.57
N TRP A 3 -7.50 1.80 -8.99
CA TRP A 3 -7.57 1.28 -7.64
C TRP A 3 -7.90 -0.20 -7.68
N TRP A 4 -7.20 -0.95 -6.86
CA TRP A 4 -7.33 -2.40 -6.79
C TRP A 4 -7.58 -2.81 -5.34
N TYR A 5 -8.29 -3.91 -5.16
CA TYR A 5 -8.48 -4.49 -3.83
C TYR A 5 -8.32 -6.00 -3.91
N TYR A 6 -8.06 -6.59 -2.75
CA TYR A 6 -7.87 -8.03 -2.64
C TYR A 6 -9.13 -8.64 -2.03
N PRO A 7 -9.96 -9.33 -2.81
CA PRO A 7 -11.22 -9.88 -2.32
C PRO A 7 -11.01 -11.13 -1.49
N ALA A 8 -11.94 -11.36 -0.55
CA ALA A 8 -12.04 -12.63 0.21
C ALA A 8 -10.73 -13.07 0.88
N MET A 9 -9.97 -12.13 1.41
CA MET A 9 -8.74 -12.43 2.12
C MET A 9 -9.02 -13.28 3.35
N THR A 10 -8.25 -14.36 3.53
CA THR A 10 -8.40 -15.29 4.65
C THR A 10 -7.43 -14.94 5.78
N ARG A 11 -7.65 -15.58 6.96
CA ARG A 11 -6.77 -15.36 8.12
C ARG A 11 -5.33 -15.86 7.88
N ASP A 12 -5.12 -16.74 6.91
CA ASP A 12 -3.81 -17.31 6.62
C ASP A 12 -3.03 -16.46 5.59
N GLU A 13 -3.59 -15.35 5.18
CA GLU A 13 -2.99 -14.45 4.22
C GLU A 13 -2.62 -13.14 4.88
N ALA A 14 -1.58 -12.49 4.35
CA ALA A 14 -1.13 -11.19 4.84
C ALA A 14 -0.85 -10.27 3.66
N LEU A 15 -1.13 -8.99 3.86
CA LEU A 15 -0.84 -7.95 2.89
C LEU A 15 0.29 -7.08 3.44
N LEU A 16 1.35 -6.94 2.66
CA LEU A 16 2.45 -6.04 2.99
C LEU A 16 2.22 -4.70 2.28
N ILE A 17 2.18 -3.64 3.05
CA ILE A 17 2.00 -2.29 2.53
C ILE A 17 3.24 -1.49 2.84
N LYS A 18 3.89 -0.98 1.79
CA LYS A 18 5.05 -0.10 1.95
C LYS A 18 4.55 1.27 2.36
N GLN A 19 4.91 1.71 3.56
CA GLN A 19 4.56 3.05 4.03
C GLN A 19 5.68 4.06 3.76
N TRP A 20 6.93 3.62 3.75
CA TRP A 20 8.05 4.49 3.45
C TRP A 20 9.26 3.65 3.06
N ASP A 21 9.97 4.12 2.04
CA ASP A 21 11.22 3.53 1.61
C ASP A 21 12.23 4.65 1.37
N SER A 22 13.31 4.64 2.13
CA SER A 22 14.32 5.70 2.08
C SER A 22 15.05 5.80 0.75
N ILE A 23 15.04 4.75 -0.07
CA ILE A 23 15.65 4.79 -1.40
C ILE A 23 14.65 5.13 -2.51
N GLY A 24 13.39 5.39 -2.15
CA GLY A 24 12.37 5.81 -3.12
C GLY A 24 12.66 7.19 -3.71
N GLU A 25 12.11 7.43 -4.88
CA GLU A 25 12.36 8.67 -5.63
C GLU A 25 11.97 9.91 -4.83
N LEU A 26 10.79 9.90 -4.22
CA LEU A 26 10.31 11.03 -3.43
C LEU A 26 11.20 11.27 -2.20
N ALA A 27 11.59 10.19 -1.51
CA ALA A 27 12.43 10.30 -0.33
C ALA A 27 13.81 10.84 -0.67
N ARG A 28 14.41 10.35 -1.77
CA ARG A 28 15.75 10.75 -2.20
C ARG A 28 15.80 12.19 -2.70
N SER A 29 14.73 12.65 -3.30
CA SER A 29 14.65 14.00 -3.85
C SER A 29 14.22 15.05 -2.80
N GLY A 30 13.94 14.63 -1.57
CA GLY A 30 13.42 15.54 -0.55
C GLY A 30 12.05 16.11 -0.88
N GLY A 31 11.26 15.39 -1.68
CA GLY A 31 9.95 15.84 -2.10
C GLY A 31 9.92 16.61 -3.42
N ALA A 32 11.09 16.80 -4.06
CA ALA A 32 11.16 17.58 -5.30
C ALA A 32 10.62 16.84 -6.52
N ARG A 33 10.54 15.49 -6.44
CA ARG A 33 10.05 14.64 -7.53
C ARG A 33 8.94 13.73 -7.05
N ALA A 34 7.96 13.50 -7.91
CA ALA A 34 6.91 12.54 -7.63
C ALA A 34 7.40 11.11 -7.92
N ASP A 35 6.95 10.16 -7.11
CA ASP A 35 7.30 8.75 -7.28
C ASP A 35 6.78 8.15 -8.59
N SER A 36 5.80 8.78 -9.20
CA SER A 36 5.20 8.33 -10.45
C SER A 36 5.79 9.04 -11.68
N SER A 37 6.93 9.69 -11.55
CA SER A 37 7.54 10.36 -12.70
C SER A 37 7.94 9.36 -13.77
N VAL A 38 7.78 9.77 -15.02
CA VAL A 38 8.13 8.94 -16.19
C VAL A 38 9.64 8.68 -16.19
N GLY A 39 10.02 7.43 -16.42
CA GLY A 39 11.42 7.06 -16.49
C GLY A 39 12.05 6.64 -15.16
N SER A 40 11.26 6.57 -14.10
CA SER A 40 11.75 6.16 -12.79
C SER A 40 11.72 4.64 -12.57
N ASP A 41 11.75 3.85 -13.63
CA ASP A 41 11.71 2.38 -13.57
C ASP A 41 12.85 1.79 -12.73
N GLN A 42 13.90 2.54 -12.53
CA GLN A 42 15.08 2.09 -11.77
C GLN A 42 15.04 2.53 -10.31
N ALA A 43 14.10 3.37 -9.93
CA ALA A 43 13.96 3.83 -8.56
C ALA A 43 12.69 3.24 -7.96
N PRO A 44 12.77 2.61 -6.77
CA PRO A 44 11.56 2.11 -6.13
C PRO A 44 10.67 3.25 -5.68
N CYS A 45 9.37 2.99 -5.63
CA CYS A 45 8.43 3.94 -5.06
C CYS A 45 8.70 4.13 -3.58
N THR A 46 8.53 5.36 -3.09
CA THR A 46 8.72 5.67 -1.68
C THR A 46 7.64 5.04 -0.80
N PHE A 47 6.41 5.00 -1.27
CA PHE A 47 5.28 4.44 -0.52
C PHE A 47 4.19 3.97 -1.48
N SER A 48 3.24 3.21 -0.93
CA SER A 48 2.07 2.75 -1.68
C SER A 48 0.83 3.48 -1.22
N PHE A 49 0.08 4.06 -2.14
CA PHE A 49 -1.22 4.64 -1.84
C PHE A 49 -2.19 3.54 -1.42
N HIS A 50 -2.91 3.78 -0.36
CA HIS A 50 -3.94 2.86 0.10
C HIS A 50 -5.04 3.62 0.83
N THR A 51 -6.25 3.10 0.72
CA THR A 51 -7.42 3.71 1.36
C THR A 51 -8.49 2.63 1.56
N SER A 52 -9.50 2.97 2.33
CA SER A 52 -10.68 2.13 2.47
C SER A 52 -11.76 2.59 1.49
N PHE A 53 -12.68 1.69 1.21
CA PHE A 53 -13.84 2.01 0.41
C PHE A 53 -15.05 1.25 0.94
N LYS A 54 -16.24 1.72 0.55
CA LYS A 54 -17.49 1.03 0.89
C LYS A 54 -17.87 0.12 -0.27
N ASP A 55 -17.90 -1.17 0.00
CA ASP A 55 -18.30 -2.16 -0.99
C ASP A 55 -19.83 -2.28 -1.00
N LEU A 56 -20.43 -1.77 -2.06
CA LEU A 56 -21.89 -1.76 -2.21
C LEU A 56 -22.48 -3.11 -2.61
N THR A 57 -21.61 -4.10 -2.92
CA THR A 57 -22.05 -5.44 -3.30
C THR A 57 -22.22 -6.37 -2.11
N ILE A 58 -21.78 -5.96 -0.92
CA ILE A 58 -21.86 -6.78 0.28
C ILE A 58 -23.25 -6.67 0.90
N PRO A 59 -23.90 -7.82 1.26
CA PRO A 59 -25.20 -7.79 1.93
C PRO A 59 -25.14 -7.03 3.26
N PRO A 60 -26.20 -6.29 3.64
CA PRO A 60 -26.21 -5.50 4.87
C PRO A 60 -26.01 -6.31 6.16
N GLU A 61 -26.41 -7.59 6.15
CA GLU A 61 -26.25 -8.48 7.30
C GLU A 61 -24.91 -9.18 7.38
N SER A 62 -23.96 -8.86 6.50
CA SER A 62 -22.62 -9.42 6.56
C SER A 62 -21.91 -8.97 7.83
N PRO A 63 -21.11 -9.85 8.47
CA PRO A 63 -20.36 -9.46 9.66
C PRO A 63 -19.28 -8.42 9.32
N ASP A 64 -18.94 -7.60 10.30
CA ASP A 64 -17.89 -6.61 10.15
C ASP A 64 -16.55 -7.28 9.90
N ARG A 65 -15.73 -6.65 9.08
CA ARG A 65 -14.38 -7.10 8.83
C ARG A 65 -13.52 -6.89 10.09
N GLN A 66 -12.70 -7.88 10.37
CA GLN A 66 -11.70 -7.79 11.42
C GLN A 66 -10.31 -7.93 10.82
N SER A 67 -9.37 -7.15 11.32
CA SER A 67 -7.99 -7.20 10.87
C SER A 67 -7.03 -6.85 12.00
N ILE A 68 -5.78 -7.30 11.83
CA ILE A 68 -4.67 -6.96 12.72
C ILE A 68 -3.60 -6.31 11.86
N GLU A 69 -3.01 -5.24 12.36
CA GLU A 69 -1.89 -4.59 11.72
C GLU A 69 -0.65 -4.68 12.61
N VAL A 70 0.49 -4.93 11.97
CA VAL A 70 1.80 -4.89 12.62
C VAL A 70 2.68 -3.94 11.82
N ARG A 71 3.26 -2.97 12.50
CA ARG A 71 4.18 -2.05 11.89
C ARG A 71 5.60 -2.57 12.00
N CYS A 72 6.30 -2.64 10.86
CA CYS A 72 7.65 -3.19 10.82
C CYS A 72 8.59 -2.19 10.19
N ILE A 73 9.83 -2.17 10.68
CA ILE A 73 10.93 -1.45 10.05
C ILE A 73 11.89 -2.50 9.50
N VAL A 74 12.15 -2.42 8.21
CA VAL A 74 13.07 -3.32 7.53
C VAL A 74 14.35 -2.55 7.24
N LEU A 75 15.46 -3.09 7.72
CA LEU A 75 16.79 -2.56 7.45
C LEU A 75 17.49 -3.51 6.47
N TYR A 76 18.03 -2.95 5.42
CA TYR A 76 18.76 -3.74 4.44
C TYR A 76 20.02 -3.00 4.00
N ASN A 77 20.99 -3.79 3.60
CA ASN A 77 22.31 -3.27 3.20
C ASN A 77 22.30 -2.88 1.72
#